data_25952250a93dc345463580b79dc93651
#
_entry.id   25952250a93dc345463580b79dc93651
#
_cell.length_a   1.000
_cell.length_b   1.000
_cell.length_c   1.000
_cell.angle_alpha   90.00
_cell.angle_beta   90.00
_cell.angle_gamma   90.00
#
_symmetry.space_group_name_H-M   'P 1'
#
loop_
_entity.id
_entity.type
_entity.pdbx_description
1 polymer ?
#
loop_
_entity_poly.entity_id
_entity_poly.type
_entity_poly.pdbx_seq_one_letter_code
_entity_poly.pdbx_strand_id
1 'polypeptide(L)'
;GDCLLIRCTFPKDKPVEFLFPVRLAYEPIKTATHLSNHGIYLKKHEVVTVMDYMIKWGTVMSNEIEADIIRNQMGWTDDNRTSFVIGDREYKRDGTVAQTPFSAITDKIGKHMIPKGTFEDWKKAANQLDTPGMELHQYAMLTGFASPLMAYTNTDGAIVCLTGETGAAKTGALFSAVSIWGNPKVLYVHAKKGGTFNALKGRISTLHNMTYAHDEVTNLDAEDVSELSHMISTGKPKLKMQASINAERDFESSASMIALFTSNKSIYDKLSALKHDPNGEVARIIEFMLGQPKILQTDLNFGKRVFEKIGRAHV
;
A
#
# COMPACT_ATOMS: atom_id res chain seq x y z
N GLY A 1 0.02 -7.51 -18.32
CA GLY A 1 0.40 -8.65 -19.19
C GLY A 1 -0.13 -9.95 -18.61
N ASP A 2 -0.32 -10.94 -19.46
CA ASP A 2 -0.96 -12.21 -19.11
C ASP A 2 -0.10 -13.03 -18.14
N CYS A 3 -0.78 -13.72 -17.22
CA CYS A 3 -0.17 -14.61 -16.25
C CYS A 3 -0.89 -15.96 -16.21
N LEU A 4 -0.14 -17.02 -15.93
CA LEU A 4 -0.71 -18.33 -15.61
C LEU A 4 -0.70 -18.50 -14.09
N LEU A 5 -1.81 -18.93 -13.51
CA LEU A 5 -1.83 -19.38 -12.12
C LEU A 5 -1.30 -20.82 -12.07
N ILE A 6 -0.15 -21.01 -11.45
CA ILE A 6 0.47 -22.31 -11.29
C ILE A 6 0.25 -22.81 -9.88
N ARG A 7 -0.32 -24.02 -9.76
CA ARG A 7 -0.45 -24.73 -8.50
C ARG A 7 0.46 -25.96 -8.52
N CYS A 8 1.41 -26.01 -7.59
CA CYS A 8 2.32 -27.13 -7.42
C CYS A 8 2.02 -27.86 -6.13
N THR A 9 1.94 -29.19 -6.20
CA THR A 9 1.76 -30.06 -5.03
C THR A 9 3.03 -30.87 -4.83
N PHE A 10 3.68 -30.71 -3.71
CA PHE A 10 4.86 -31.49 -3.34
C PHE A 10 4.45 -32.61 -2.36
N PRO A 11 5.10 -33.79 -2.43
CA PRO A 11 4.66 -34.97 -1.66
C PRO A 11 4.60 -34.80 -0.15
N LYS A 12 5.34 -33.87 0.43
CA LYS A 12 5.44 -33.66 1.88
C LYS A 12 5.08 -32.24 2.33
N ASP A 13 4.75 -31.36 1.39
CA ASP A 13 4.50 -29.94 1.68
C ASP A 13 3.08 -29.54 1.30
N LYS A 14 2.67 -28.36 1.80
CA LYS A 14 1.42 -27.75 1.37
C LYS A 14 1.55 -27.32 -0.10
N PRO A 15 0.44 -27.38 -0.88
CA PRO A 15 0.43 -26.83 -2.24
C PRO A 15 0.91 -25.38 -2.26
N VAL A 16 1.73 -25.06 -3.24
CA VAL A 16 2.21 -23.71 -3.49
C VAL A 16 1.51 -23.19 -4.73
N GLU A 17 0.88 -22.03 -4.63
CA GLU A 17 0.26 -21.32 -5.74
C GLU A 17 1.01 -20.03 -6.03
N PHE A 18 1.25 -19.73 -7.27
CA PHE A 18 1.90 -18.50 -7.70
C PHE A 18 1.54 -18.11 -9.12
N LEU A 19 1.66 -16.83 -9.43
CA LEU A 19 1.45 -16.29 -10.77
C LEU A 19 2.75 -16.38 -11.56
N PHE A 20 2.67 -16.95 -12.74
CA PHE A 20 3.77 -17.03 -13.69
C PHE A 20 3.48 -16.09 -14.88
N PRO A 21 4.22 -14.98 -15.04
CA PRO A 21 4.05 -14.09 -16.20
C PRO A 21 4.38 -14.83 -17.51
N VAL A 22 3.42 -14.88 -18.45
CA VAL A 22 3.57 -15.63 -19.72
C VAL A 22 4.81 -15.18 -20.49
N ARG A 23 5.17 -13.92 -20.44
CA ARG A 23 6.40 -13.39 -21.07
C ARG A 23 7.68 -14.12 -20.64
N LEU A 24 7.73 -14.62 -19.41
CA LEU A 24 8.91 -15.36 -18.92
C LEU A 24 9.04 -16.71 -19.62
N ALA A 25 7.96 -17.30 -20.12
CA ALA A 25 7.99 -18.56 -20.86
C ALA A 25 8.81 -18.50 -22.17
N TYR A 26 9.27 -17.31 -22.57
CA TYR A 26 10.16 -17.11 -23.71
C TYR A 26 11.63 -16.88 -23.29
N GLU A 27 11.94 -16.89 -21.99
CA GLU A 27 13.26 -16.60 -21.44
C GLU A 27 13.72 -17.71 -20.47
N PRO A 28 14.49 -18.73 -20.93
CA PRO A 28 14.80 -19.92 -20.13
C PRO A 28 15.42 -19.62 -18.76
N ILE A 29 16.36 -18.67 -18.69
CA ILE A 29 17.04 -18.32 -17.43
C ILE A 29 16.06 -17.67 -16.44
N LYS A 30 15.23 -16.76 -16.92
CA LYS A 30 14.23 -16.11 -16.06
C LYS A 30 13.14 -17.07 -15.62
N THR A 31 12.71 -17.97 -16.50
CA THR A 31 11.79 -19.06 -16.16
C THR A 31 12.37 -19.95 -15.05
N ALA A 32 13.59 -20.44 -15.21
CA ALA A 32 14.24 -21.26 -14.21
C ALA A 32 14.37 -20.54 -12.86
N THR A 33 14.78 -19.28 -12.88
CA THR A 33 14.88 -18.45 -11.67
C THR A 33 13.52 -18.25 -11.01
N HIS A 34 12.47 -17.94 -11.79
CA HIS A 34 11.13 -17.74 -11.25
C HIS A 34 10.58 -19.02 -10.60
N LEU A 35 10.71 -20.15 -11.26
CA LEU A 35 10.27 -21.44 -10.76
C LEU A 35 11.06 -21.88 -9.51
N SER A 36 12.38 -21.65 -9.47
CA SER A 36 13.22 -22.00 -8.32
C SER A 36 12.87 -21.20 -7.06
N ASN A 37 12.42 -19.94 -7.21
CA ASN A 37 11.94 -19.13 -6.10
C ASN A 37 10.68 -19.72 -5.43
N HIS A 38 9.96 -20.59 -6.14
CA HIS A 38 8.80 -21.33 -5.65
C HIS A 38 9.07 -22.80 -5.35
N GLY A 39 10.36 -23.18 -5.24
CA GLY A 39 10.78 -24.53 -4.88
C GLY A 39 10.76 -25.55 -6.02
N ILE A 40 10.59 -25.11 -7.28
CA ILE A 40 10.59 -25.96 -8.46
C ILE A 40 11.96 -25.91 -9.12
N TYR A 41 12.74 -26.97 -8.97
CA TYR A 41 14.11 -27.07 -9.48
C TYR A 41 14.13 -27.97 -10.73
N LEU A 42 14.47 -27.37 -11.87
CA LEU A 42 14.47 -28.04 -13.18
C LEU A 42 15.89 -28.04 -13.79
N LYS A 43 16.25 -29.10 -14.46
CA LYS A 43 17.44 -29.12 -15.31
C LYS A 43 17.22 -28.29 -16.58
N LYS A 44 18.29 -27.87 -17.22
CA LYS A 44 18.23 -26.96 -18.38
C LYS A 44 17.29 -27.47 -19.50
N HIS A 45 17.28 -28.73 -19.81
CA HIS A 45 16.40 -29.31 -20.83
C HIS A 45 14.96 -29.43 -20.36
N GLU A 46 14.72 -29.62 -19.07
CA GLU A 46 13.39 -29.69 -18.48
C GLU A 46 12.73 -28.31 -18.49
N VAL A 47 13.49 -27.21 -18.29
CA VAL A 47 13.00 -25.85 -18.36
C VAL A 47 12.37 -25.58 -19.72
N VAL A 48 13.04 -25.96 -20.83
CA VAL A 48 12.52 -25.76 -22.18
C VAL A 48 11.20 -26.50 -22.38
N THR A 49 11.14 -27.76 -21.92
CA THR A 49 9.93 -28.59 -22.04
C THR A 49 8.75 -27.96 -21.26
N VAL A 50 9.02 -27.44 -20.06
CA VAL A 50 7.99 -26.77 -19.25
C VAL A 50 7.55 -25.44 -19.90
N MET A 51 8.48 -24.68 -20.49
CA MET A 51 8.15 -23.46 -21.23
C MET A 51 7.22 -23.76 -22.42
N ASP A 52 7.54 -24.76 -23.24
CA ASP A 52 6.70 -25.17 -24.36
C ASP A 52 5.31 -25.62 -23.91
N TYR A 53 5.25 -26.37 -22.83
CA TYR A 53 3.98 -26.78 -22.22
C TYR A 53 3.16 -25.56 -21.77
N MET A 54 3.77 -24.61 -21.03
CA MET A 54 3.09 -23.41 -20.55
C MET A 54 2.55 -22.55 -21.69
N ILE A 55 3.33 -22.38 -22.76
CA ILE A 55 2.92 -21.60 -23.95
C ILE A 55 1.72 -22.26 -24.62
N LYS A 56 1.81 -23.57 -24.89
CA LYS A 56 0.71 -24.32 -25.54
C LYS A 56 -0.54 -24.31 -24.68
N TRP A 57 -0.39 -24.58 -23.39
CA TRP A 57 -1.53 -24.58 -22.45
C TRP A 57 -2.16 -23.20 -22.35
N GLY A 58 -1.36 -22.12 -22.21
CA GLY A 58 -1.84 -20.76 -22.18
C GLY A 58 -2.60 -20.37 -23.46
N THR A 59 -2.13 -20.81 -24.62
CA THR A 59 -2.81 -20.58 -25.90
C THR A 59 -4.18 -21.28 -25.97
N VAL A 60 -4.25 -22.53 -25.48
CA VAL A 60 -5.52 -23.27 -25.45
C VAL A 60 -6.51 -22.58 -24.49
N MET A 61 -6.05 -22.28 -23.28
CA MET A 61 -6.91 -21.68 -22.24
C MET A 61 -7.42 -20.31 -22.66
N SER A 62 -6.61 -19.49 -23.32
CA SER A 62 -7.03 -18.17 -23.79
C SER A 62 -8.15 -18.20 -24.85
N ASN A 63 -8.33 -19.35 -25.52
CA ASN A 63 -9.42 -19.55 -26.47
C ASN A 63 -10.67 -20.16 -25.84
N GLU A 64 -10.56 -20.79 -24.67
CA GLU A 64 -11.66 -21.57 -24.05
C GLU A 64 -12.26 -20.89 -22.84
N ILE A 65 -11.50 -20.01 -22.14
CA ILE A 65 -11.89 -19.44 -20.86
C ILE A 65 -11.67 -17.93 -20.89
N GLU A 66 -12.64 -17.18 -20.33
CA GLU A 66 -12.44 -15.77 -20.02
C GLU A 66 -11.44 -15.67 -18.84
N ALA A 67 -10.39 -14.85 -19.03
CA ALA A 67 -9.34 -14.71 -18.04
C ALA A 67 -9.81 -13.88 -16.84
N ASP A 68 -9.44 -14.29 -15.65
CA ASP A 68 -9.62 -13.50 -14.45
C ASP A 68 -8.73 -12.25 -14.48
N ILE A 69 -9.26 -11.13 -14.00
CA ILE A 69 -8.53 -9.87 -13.95
C ILE A 69 -7.66 -9.85 -12.69
N ILE A 70 -6.34 -9.75 -12.86
CA ILE A 70 -5.40 -9.54 -11.77
C ILE A 70 -5.22 -8.05 -11.55
N ARG A 71 -5.47 -7.59 -10.34
CA ARG A 71 -5.34 -6.19 -9.97
C ARG A 71 -3.92 -5.88 -9.48
N ASN A 72 -3.30 -4.84 -10.02
CA ASN A 72 -1.99 -4.34 -9.61
C ASN A 72 -2.08 -3.27 -8.53
N GLN A 73 -3.28 -2.80 -8.23
CA GLN A 73 -3.58 -1.78 -7.24
C GLN A 73 -4.76 -2.21 -6.37
N MET A 74 -4.77 -1.72 -5.15
CA MET A 74 -5.93 -1.72 -4.25
C MET A 74 -6.82 -0.51 -4.58
N GLY A 75 -7.98 -0.42 -3.94
CA GLY A 75 -8.87 0.72 -4.12
C GLY A 75 -9.88 0.55 -5.25
N TRP A 76 -10.38 1.65 -5.77
CA TRP A 76 -11.37 1.65 -6.85
C TRP A 76 -10.76 1.10 -8.14
N THR A 77 -11.48 0.22 -8.82
CA THR A 77 -10.98 -0.49 -10.01
C THR A 77 -11.11 0.30 -11.30
N ASP A 78 -11.96 1.30 -11.31
CA ASP A 78 -12.24 2.14 -12.47
C ASP A 78 -12.82 3.52 -12.06
N ASP A 79 -12.89 4.43 -13.02
CA ASP A 79 -13.42 5.78 -12.83
C ASP A 79 -14.91 5.80 -12.44
N ASN A 80 -15.68 4.76 -12.78
CA ASN A 80 -17.08 4.62 -12.41
C ASN A 80 -17.27 4.05 -11.01
N ARG A 81 -16.18 3.63 -10.35
CA ARG A 81 -16.17 3.05 -9.00
C ARG A 81 -17.09 1.85 -8.90
N THR A 82 -16.99 0.94 -9.86
CA THR A 82 -17.86 -0.24 -9.95
C THR A 82 -17.52 -1.29 -8.91
N SER A 83 -16.24 -1.34 -8.50
CA SER A 83 -15.78 -2.22 -7.43
C SER A 83 -14.57 -1.64 -6.70
N PHE A 84 -14.31 -2.17 -5.50
CA PHE A 84 -13.21 -1.76 -4.62
C PHE A 84 -12.41 -2.98 -4.16
N VAL A 85 -11.08 -2.96 -4.35
CA VAL A 85 -10.18 -4.06 -4.00
C VAL A 85 -9.51 -3.81 -2.65
N ILE A 86 -9.62 -4.79 -1.75
CA ILE A 86 -8.92 -4.84 -0.47
C ILE A 86 -8.32 -6.25 -0.31
N GLY A 87 -7.01 -6.33 -0.24
CA GLY A 87 -6.34 -7.63 -0.12
C GLY A 87 -6.62 -8.53 -1.33
N ASP A 88 -7.16 -9.69 -1.08
CA ASP A 88 -7.54 -10.71 -2.08
C ASP A 88 -9.02 -10.65 -2.48
N ARG A 89 -9.73 -9.58 -2.12
CA ARG A 89 -11.17 -9.44 -2.34
C ARG A 89 -11.51 -8.20 -3.13
N GLU A 90 -12.39 -8.37 -4.09
CA GLU A 90 -13.00 -7.30 -4.87
C GLU A 90 -14.48 -7.18 -4.47
N TYR A 91 -14.82 -6.07 -3.83
CA TYR A 91 -16.17 -5.73 -3.39
C TYR A 91 -16.90 -4.97 -4.49
N LYS A 92 -17.90 -5.57 -5.08
CA LYS A 92 -18.67 -4.98 -6.18
C LYS A 92 -19.84 -4.14 -5.66
N ARG A 93 -20.30 -3.21 -6.50
CA ARG A 93 -21.40 -2.28 -6.17
C ARG A 93 -22.73 -2.99 -5.89
N ASP A 94 -22.95 -4.17 -6.47
CA ASP A 94 -24.13 -4.99 -6.25
C ASP A 94 -24.10 -5.77 -4.92
N GLY A 95 -23.06 -5.58 -4.11
CA GLY A 95 -22.86 -6.27 -2.83
C GLY A 95 -22.17 -7.63 -2.96
N THR A 96 -21.87 -8.09 -4.17
CA THR A 96 -21.11 -9.34 -4.36
C THR A 96 -19.63 -9.14 -4.07
N VAL A 97 -18.97 -10.20 -3.60
CA VAL A 97 -17.53 -10.22 -3.32
C VAL A 97 -16.89 -11.29 -4.18
N ALA A 98 -15.96 -10.89 -5.04
CA ALA A 98 -15.15 -11.78 -5.84
C ALA A 98 -13.76 -11.95 -5.19
N GLN A 99 -13.16 -13.12 -5.35
CA GLN A 99 -11.77 -13.32 -5.01
C GLN A 99 -10.89 -12.83 -6.15
N THR A 100 -9.86 -12.07 -5.85
CA THR A 100 -8.87 -11.59 -6.82
C THR A 100 -7.47 -12.03 -6.39
N PRO A 101 -6.72 -12.74 -7.24
CA PRO A 101 -5.38 -13.19 -6.89
C PRO A 101 -4.42 -11.99 -6.78
N PHE A 102 -3.44 -12.10 -5.88
CA PHE A 102 -2.41 -11.10 -5.74
C PHE A 102 -1.51 -11.06 -6.98
N SER A 103 -1.24 -9.87 -7.47
CA SER A 103 -0.11 -9.65 -8.38
C SER A 103 1.21 -9.68 -7.61
N ALA A 104 2.34 -9.78 -8.33
CA ALA A 104 3.66 -9.71 -7.70
C ALA A 104 3.90 -8.40 -6.91
N ILE A 105 3.17 -7.33 -7.26
CA ILE A 105 3.26 -6.03 -6.59
C ILE A 105 2.39 -6.00 -5.34
N THR A 106 1.17 -6.53 -5.41
CA THR A 106 0.19 -6.47 -4.32
C THR A 106 0.40 -7.55 -3.25
N ASP A 107 1.07 -8.66 -3.56
CA ASP A 107 1.25 -9.82 -2.64
C ASP A 107 1.82 -9.43 -1.27
N LYS A 108 2.86 -8.62 -1.27
CA LYS A 108 3.57 -8.24 -0.03
C LYS A 108 2.71 -7.45 0.96
N ILE A 109 1.72 -6.71 0.45
CA ILE A 109 0.84 -5.84 1.24
C ILE A 109 -0.51 -6.52 1.43
N GLY A 110 -1.10 -7.02 0.36
CA GLY A 110 -2.47 -7.50 0.31
C GLY A 110 -2.76 -8.66 1.28
N LYS A 111 -1.83 -9.59 1.44
CA LYS A 111 -1.97 -10.68 2.41
C LYS A 111 -2.07 -10.23 3.88
N HIS A 112 -1.75 -8.99 4.17
CA HIS A 112 -1.88 -8.38 5.49
C HIS A 112 -3.12 -7.49 5.62
N MET A 113 -3.91 -7.36 4.55
CA MET A 113 -5.19 -6.65 4.50
C MET A 113 -6.37 -7.59 4.74
N ILE A 114 -6.19 -8.50 5.68
CA ILE A 114 -7.21 -9.48 6.08
C ILE A 114 -7.75 -9.06 7.44
N PRO A 115 -9.08 -9.01 7.64
CA PRO A 115 -9.68 -8.73 8.94
C PRO A 115 -9.13 -9.66 10.03
N LYS A 116 -8.80 -9.12 11.19
CA LYS A 116 -8.28 -9.86 12.34
C LYS A 116 -8.92 -9.37 13.62
N GLY A 117 -9.42 -10.29 14.44
CA GLY A 117 -10.19 -9.94 15.63
C GLY A 117 -11.65 -9.70 15.26
N THR A 118 -12.33 -8.85 16.03
CA THR A 118 -13.72 -8.51 15.82
C THR A 118 -13.89 -7.01 15.59
N PHE A 119 -14.90 -6.64 14.82
CA PHE A 119 -15.26 -5.23 14.63
C PHE A 119 -15.57 -4.54 15.97
N GLU A 120 -16.23 -5.23 16.90
CA GLU A 120 -16.54 -4.69 18.23
C GLU A 120 -15.29 -4.41 19.07
N ASP A 121 -14.27 -5.25 18.99
CA ASP A 121 -12.99 -5.01 19.70
C ASP A 121 -12.23 -3.84 19.10
N TRP A 122 -12.22 -3.72 17.76
CA TRP A 122 -11.65 -2.57 17.08
C TRP A 122 -12.39 -1.28 17.47
N LYS A 123 -13.72 -1.29 17.42
CA LYS A 123 -14.58 -0.17 17.79
C LYS A 123 -14.37 0.26 19.24
N LYS A 124 -14.27 -0.68 20.20
CA LYS A 124 -13.94 -0.38 21.59
C LYS A 124 -12.59 0.32 21.74
N ALA A 125 -11.61 -0.09 20.96
CA ALA A 125 -10.29 0.54 20.98
C ALA A 125 -10.32 1.92 20.32
N ALA A 126 -11.00 2.07 19.18
CA ALA A 126 -11.15 3.33 18.45
C ALA A 126 -11.91 4.37 19.29
N ASN A 127 -12.98 3.98 19.97
CA ASN A 127 -13.76 4.87 20.82
C ASN A 127 -12.99 5.42 22.02
N GLN A 128 -11.88 4.81 22.42
CA GLN A 128 -11.01 5.38 23.47
C GLN A 128 -10.30 6.66 22.99
N LEU A 129 -10.20 6.87 21.68
CA LEU A 129 -9.71 8.14 21.13
C LEU A 129 -10.70 9.31 21.36
N ASP A 130 -11.96 9.02 21.72
CA ASP A 130 -12.95 10.00 22.16
C ASP A 130 -12.65 10.46 23.61
N THR A 131 -11.49 11.03 23.77
CA THR A 131 -10.94 11.54 25.04
C THR A 131 -10.44 12.95 24.80
N PRO A 132 -10.76 13.92 25.70
CA PRO A 132 -10.31 15.31 25.56
C PRO A 132 -8.79 15.42 25.34
N GLY A 133 -8.40 16.15 24.29
CA GLY A 133 -7.01 16.33 23.86
C GLY A 133 -6.53 15.28 22.84
N MET A 134 -7.38 14.34 22.42
CA MET A 134 -7.08 13.35 21.40
C MET A 134 -7.74 13.65 20.04
N GLU A 135 -8.26 14.87 19.84
CA GLU A 135 -9.04 15.28 18.65
C GLU A 135 -8.23 15.11 17.35
N LEU A 136 -6.93 15.44 17.38
CA LEU A 136 -6.06 15.26 16.21
C LEU A 136 -5.71 13.78 15.95
N HIS A 137 -5.75 12.93 16.99
CA HIS A 137 -5.60 11.47 16.81
C HIS A 137 -6.87 10.87 16.21
N GLN A 138 -8.06 11.36 16.61
CA GLN A 138 -9.33 11.00 15.96
C GLN A 138 -9.32 11.44 14.50
N TYR A 139 -8.90 12.69 14.22
CA TYR A 139 -8.77 13.19 12.86
C TYR A 139 -7.87 12.31 12.01
N ALA A 140 -6.71 11.90 12.54
CA ALA A 140 -5.83 10.97 11.86
C ALA A 140 -6.51 9.63 11.53
N MET A 141 -7.26 9.06 12.47
CA MET A 141 -8.05 7.85 12.21
C MET A 141 -9.08 8.07 11.10
N LEU A 142 -9.77 9.21 11.11
CA LEU A 142 -10.78 9.54 10.09
C LEU A 142 -10.18 9.69 8.69
N THR A 143 -8.90 10.08 8.55
CA THR A 143 -8.23 10.12 7.24
C THR A 143 -8.19 8.72 6.59
N GLY A 144 -8.15 7.65 7.41
CA GLY A 144 -8.25 6.28 6.93
C GLY A 144 -9.53 6.01 6.17
N PHE A 145 -10.67 6.44 6.71
CA PHE A 145 -11.97 6.31 6.04
C PHE A 145 -12.17 7.31 4.90
N ALA A 146 -11.54 8.48 5.00
CA ALA A 146 -11.68 9.53 4.00
C ALA A 146 -10.89 9.25 2.71
N SER A 147 -9.85 8.44 2.77
CA SER A 147 -8.96 8.18 1.63
C SER A 147 -9.69 7.66 0.37
N PRO A 148 -10.63 6.69 0.44
CA PRO A 148 -11.42 6.27 -0.72
C PRO A 148 -12.30 7.37 -1.30
N LEU A 149 -12.68 8.36 -0.48
CA LEU A 149 -13.54 9.47 -0.90
C LEU A 149 -12.80 10.49 -1.78
N MET A 150 -11.46 10.45 -1.82
CA MET A 150 -10.67 11.28 -2.74
C MET A 150 -11.10 11.07 -4.20
N ALA A 151 -11.51 9.87 -4.56
CA ALA A 151 -12.04 9.57 -5.89
C ALA A 151 -13.33 10.33 -6.26
N TYR A 152 -13.99 10.97 -5.30
CA TYR A 152 -15.19 11.81 -5.52
C TYR A 152 -14.88 13.31 -5.46
N THR A 153 -13.61 13.67 -5.31
CA THR A 153 -13.15 15.04 -5.31
C THR A 153 -12.44 15.40 -6.61
N ASN A 154 -12.17 16.67 -6.82
CA ASN A 154 -11.38 17.15 -7.95
C ASN A 154 -9.87 17.20 -7.63
N THR A 155 -9.45 16.59 -6.52
CA THR A 155 -8.06 16.54 -6.09
C THR A 155 -7.58 15.09 -6.10
N ASP A 156 -6.38 14.86 -6.65
CA ASP A 156 -5.81 13.51 -6.75
C ASP A 156 -5.35 12.98 -5.40
N GLY A 157 -4.85 13.85 -4.53
CA GLY A 157 -4.42 13.44 -3.20
C GLY A 157 -4.14 14.60 -2.26
N ALA A 158 -4.08 14.27 -0.97
CA ALA A 158 -3.76 15.21 0.10
C ALA A 158 -2.73 14.59 1.06
N ILE A 159 -1.93 15.45 1.69
CA ILE A 159 -0.95 15.04 2.69
C ILE A 159 -1.30 15.70 4.00
N VAL A 160 -1.47 14.90 5.04
CA VAL A 160 -1.61 15.34 6.42
C VAL A 160 -0.34 14.97 7.17
N CYS A 161 0.35 15.93 7.74
CA CYS A 161 1.55 15.72 8.53
C CYS A 161 1.27 16.02 10.01
N LEU A 162 1.51 15.04 10.86
CA LEU A 162 1.39 15.19 12.32
C LEU A 162 2.78 15.44 12.89
N THR A 163 3.02 16.65 13.37
CA THR A 163 4.27 17.04 14.03
C THR A 163 4.11 17.01 15.55
N GLY A 164 5.18 17.02 16.28
CA GLY A 164 5.14 17.08 17.74
C GLY A 164 6.29 16.36 18.40
N GLU A 165 6.41 16.52 19.71
CA GLU A 165 7.45 15.91 20.51
C GLU A 165 7.32 14.39 20.64
N THR A 166 8.38 13.74 21.11
CA THR A 166 8.35 12.33 21.49
C THR A 166 7.34 12.14 22.62
N GLY A 167 6.51 11.12 22.51
CA GLY A 167 5.45 10.85 23.50
C GLY A 167 4.07 11.41 23.11
N ALA A 168 3.95 12.20 22.06
CA ALA A 168 2.65 12.68 21.53
C ALA A 168 1.82 11.59 20.82
N ALA A 169 2.21 10.32 20.88
CA ALA A 169 1.54 9.17 20.25
C ALA A 169 1.32 9.29 18.73
N LYS A 170 2.21 9.97 17.99
CA LYS A 170 2.14 10.14 16.54
C LYS A 170 2.04 8.81 15.78
N THR A 171 2.92 7.86 16.09
CA THR A 171 2.89 6.50 15.49
C THR A 171 1.59 5.77 15.81
N GLY A 172 1.02 6.01 17.01
CA GLY A 172 -0.30 5.48 17.38
C GLY A 172 -1.42 6.03 16.50
N ALA A 173 -1.38 7.33 16.19
CA ALA A 173 -2.31 7.96 15.27
C ALA A 173 -2.21 7.35 13.86
N LEU A 174 -0.99 7.10 13.34
CA LEU A 174 -0.80 6.35 12.09
C LEU A 174 -1.42 4.96 12.15
N PHE A 175 -1.20 4.23 13.24
CA PHE A 175 -1.74 2.87 13.41
C PHE A 175 -3.26 2.87 13.40
N SER A 176 -3.90 3.85 14.02
CA SER A 176 -5.36 3.94 14.01
C SER A 176 -5.91 4.13 12.60
N ALA A 177 -5.29 4.99 11.78
CA ALA A 177 -5.70 5.23 10.41
C ALA A 177 -5.55 4.00 9.50
N VAL A 178 -4.42 3.29 9.57
CA VAL A 178 -4.18 2.14 8.68
C VAL A 178 -4.79 0.85 9.19
N SER A 179 -5.21 0.77 10.47
CA SER A 179 -5.89 -0.41 11.04
C SER A 179 -7.23 -0.72 10.37
N ILE A 180 -7.82 0.28 9.74
CA ILE A 180 -9.05 0.14 8.94
C ILE A 180 -8.83 -0.80 7.76
N TRP A 181 -7.61 -0.82 7.21
CA TRP A 181 -7.26 -1.55 6.00
C TRP A 181 -6.58 -2.89 6.28
N GLY A 182 -6.05 -3.10 7.47
CA GLY A 182 -5.36 -4.33 7.82
C GLY A 182 -4.31 -4.15 8.91
N ASN A 183 -3.27 -4.99 8.91
CA ASN A 183 -2.24 -5.00 9.95
C ASN A 183 -1.40 -3.71 9.96
N PRO A 184 -1.56 -2.80 10.94
CA PRO A 184 -0.87 -1.52 10.97
C PRO A 184 0.65 -1.66 10.93
N LYS A 185 1.20 -2.71 11.58
CA LYS A 185 2.66 -2.94 11.66
C LYS A 185 3.30 -3.28 10.31
N VAL A 186 2.49 -3.67 9.33
CA VAL A 186 2.95 -3.95 7.96
C VAL A 186 2.58 -2.80 7.02
N LEU A 187 1.42 -2.17 7.26
CA LEU A 187 0.89 -1.14 6.36
C LEU A 187 1.60 0.21 6.52
N TYR A 188 2.09 0.55 7.71
CA TYR A 188 2.88 1.77 7.86
C TYR A 188 4.32 1.59 7.36
N VAL A 189 4.97 2.69 7.01
CA VAL A 189 6.38 2.74 6.62
C VAL A 189 7.14 3.54 7.66
N HIS A 190 8.34 3.08 8.02
CA HIS A 190 9.25 3.82 8.87
C HIS A 190 10.48 4.26 8.06
N ALA A 191 10.82 5.55 8.07
CA ALA A 191 11.84 6.13 7.20
C ALA A 191 13.21 5.44 7.27
N LYS A 192 13.67 5.04 8.46
CA LYS A 192 14.97 4.35 8.63
C LYS A 192 14.99 2.90 8.15
N LYS A 193 13.83 2.26 7.97
CA LYS A 193 13.68 0.84 7.61
C LYS A 193 12.82 0.62 6.37
N GLY A 194 12.33 1.70 5.77
CA GLY A 194 11.29 1.67 4.74
C GLY A 194 11.72 1.14 3.37
N GLY A 195 13.00 0.89 3.16
CA GLY A 195 13.49 0.43 1.86
C GLY A 195 13.99 1.57 0.98
N THR A 196 14.24 1.27 -0.30
CA THR A 196 14.66 2.27 -1.28
C THR A 196 13.51 3.21 -1.63
N PHE A 197 13.82 4.42 -2.08
CA PHE A 197 12.83 5.41 -2.52
C PHE A 197 11.90 4.88 -3.62
N ASN A 198 12.41 4.04 -4.53
CA ASN A 198 11.59 3.37 -5.54
C ASN A 198 10.57 2.36 -4.93
N ALA A 199 10.93 1.71 -3.82
CA ALA A 199 10.01 0.83 -3.10
C ALA A 199 8.88 1.63 -2.43
N LEU A 200 9.16 2.84 -1.92
CA LEU A 200 8.14 3.74 -1.37
C LEU A 200 7.14 4.16 -2.46
N LYS A 201 7.63 4.56 -3.64
CA LYS A 201 6.76 4.89 -4.79
C LYS A 201 5.89 3.72 -5.21
N GLY A 202 6.46 2.52 -5.30
CA GLY A 202 5.70 1.31 -5.62
C GLY A 202 4.60 1.04 -4.60
N ARG A 203 4.88 1.28 -3.31
CA ARG A 203 3.90 1.11 -2.24
C ARG A 203 2.76 2.13 -2.33
N ILE A 204 3.06 3.39 -2.60
CA ILE A 204 2.05 4.44 -2.81
C ILE A 204 1.14 4.05 -3.98
N SER A 205 1.72 3.65 -5.11
CA SER A 205 0.94 3.21 -6.28
C SER A 205 0.07 1.98 -5.97
N THR A 206 0.54 1.05 -5.14
CA THR A 206 -0.23 -0.13 -4.76
C THR A 206 -1.43 0.22 -3.87
N LEU A 207 -1.29 1.22 -2.98
CA LEU A 207 -2.32 1.64 -2.01
C LEU A 207 -3.29 2.70 -2.57
N HIS A 208 -3.53 2.69 -3.87
CA HIS A 208 -4.50 3.60 -4.49
C HIS A 208 -5.84 3.65 -3.73
N ASN A 209 -6.33 4.85 -3.42
CA ASN A 209 -7.53 5.14 -2.60
C ASN A 209 -7.49 4.60 -1.16
N MET A 210 -6.34 4.20 -0.68
CA MET A 210 -6.13 3.81 0.72
C MET A 210 -5.12 4.74 1.37
N THR A 211 -5.14 4.81 2.69
CA THR A 211 -4.20 5.68 3.41
C THR A 211 -2.78 5.16 3.34
N TYR A 212 -1.87 5.96 2.82
CA TYR A 212 -0.44 5.73 2.93
C TYR A 212 0.09 6.38 4.21
N ALA A 213 0.68 5.59 5.10
CA ALA A 213 1.20 6.07 6.39
C ALA A 213 2.73 5.98 6.43
N HIS A 214 3.40 7.11 6.70
CA HIS A 214 4.85 7.18 6.78
C HIS A 214 5.30 7.84 8.08
N ASP A 215 5.97 7.06 8.92
CA ASP A 215 6.47 7.50 10.21
C ASP A 215 7.85 8.14 10.07
N GLU A 216 8.09 9.22 10.79
CA GLU A 216 9.37 9.95 10.83
C GLU A 216 9.90 10.41 9.46
N VAL A 217 9.07 11.06 8.64
CA VAL A 217 9.49 11.60 7.33
C VAL A 217 10.64 12.61 7.41
N THR A 218 10.94 13.14 8.59
CA THR A 218 12.14 13.96 8.82
C THR A 218 13.46 13.23 8.56
N ASN A 219 13.45 11.91 8.51
CA ASN A 219 14.63 11.10 8.21
C ASN A 219 14.85 10.87 6.69
N LEU A 220 13.91 11.29 5.84
CA LEU A 220 14.09 11.35 4.39
C LEU A 220 14.83 12.63 4.00
N ASP A 221 15.46 12.66 2.85
CA ASP A 221 16.02 13.89 2.30
C ASP A 221 14.91 14.84 1.84
N ALA A 222 15.18 16.15 1.76
CA ALA A 222 14.18 17.14 1.40
C ALA A 222 13.63 16.94 -0.02
N GLU A 223 14.50 16.53 -0.95
CA GLU A 223 14.16 16.18 -2.32
C GLU A 223 13.22 14.97 -2.38
N ASP A 224 13.47 13.95 -1.56
CA ASP A 224 12.59 12.76 -1.48
C ASP A 224 11.21 13.14 -0.93
N VAL A 225 11.14 13.99 0.09
CA VAL A 225 9.87 14.50 0.63
C VAL A 225 9.12 15.31 -0.44
N SER A 226 9.81 16.19 -1.16
CA SER A 226 9.24 16.96 -2.26
C SER A 226 8.68 16.04 -3.36
N GLU A 227 9.45 15.04 -3.79
CA GLU A 227 9.01 14.11 -4.83
C GLU A 227 7.82 13.25 -4.40
N LEU A 228 7.78 12.77 -3.14
CA LEU A 228 6.62 12.06 -2.59
C LEU A 228 5.39 12.98 -2.53
N SER A 229 5.57 14.21 -2.09
CA SER A 229 4.50 15.20 -2.01
C SER A 229 3.91 15.50 -3.38
N HIS A 230 4.76 15.66 -4.38
CA HIS A 230 4.33 15.85 -5.76
C HIS A 230 3.55 14.62 -6.28
N MET A 231 4.09 13.41 -6.09
CA MET A 231 3.47 12.16 -6.55
C MET A 231 2.07 11.97 -5.93
N ILE A 232 1.93 12.21 -4.63
CA ILE A 232 0.66 12.05 -3.92
C ILE A 232 -0.35 13.10 -4.38
N SER A 233 0.05 14.36 -4.45
CA SER A 233 -0.85 15.46 -4.79
C SER A 233 -1.29 15.53 -6.24
N THR A 234 -0.52 14.93 -7.17
CA THR A 234 -0.84 14.87 -8.60
C THR A 234 -1.39 13.50 -9.03
N GLY A 235 -1.43 12.55 -8.10
CA GLY A 235 -1.88 11.19 -8.37
C GLY A 235 -1.00 10.41 -9.34
N LYS A 236 0.12 10.98 -9.81
CA LYS A 236 0.96 10.38 -10.85
C LYS A 236 2.45 10.48 -10.49
N PRO A 237 3.22 9.39 -10.66
CA PRO A 237 4.66 9.47 -10.56
C PRO A 237 5.24 10.26 -11.76
N LYS A 238 6.46 10.77 -11.60
CA LYS A 238 7.18 11.41 -12.72
C LYS A 238 7.34 10.43 -13.89
N LEU A 239 7.12 10.92 -15.11
CA LEU A 239 7.30 10.14 -16.35
C LEU A 239 8.72 9.57 -16.45
N LYS A 240 8.82 8.32 -16.89
CA LYS A 240 10.09 7.62 -17.11
C LYS A 240 10.09 6.93 -18.45
N MET A 241 11.21 7.03 -19.15
CA MET A 241 11.43 6.29 -20.40
C MET A 241 11.71 4.82 -20.12
N GLN A 242 11.23 3.96 -21.00
CA GLN A 242 11.57 2.55 -21.04
C GLN A 242 12.80 2.36 -21.93
N ALA A 243 13.94 2.05 -21.30
CA ALA A 243 15.23 1.99 -22.00
C ALA A 243 15.27 0.98 -23.16
N SER A 244 14.47 -0.09 -23.11
CA SER A 244 14.50 -1.16 -24.11
C SER A 244 13.81 -0.83 -25.43
N ILE A 245 12.83 0.09 -25.43
CA ILE A 245 12.02 0.41 -26.62
C ILE A 245 11.95 1.91 -26.92
N ASN A 246 12.72 2.72 -26.21
CA ASN A 246 12.76 4.18 -26.35
C ASN A 246 11.36 4.83 -26.37
N ALA A 247 10.47 4.32 -25.52
CA ALA A 247 9.11 4.80 -25.34
C ALA A 247 8.88 5.19 -23.87
N GLU A 248 7.87 6.00 -23.59
CA GLU A 248 7.42 6.22 -22.23
C GLU A 248 6.90 4.92 -21.63
N ARG A 249 7.13 4.73 -20.33
CA ARG A 249 6.49 3.63 -19.61
C ARG A 249 5.01 3.94 -19.47
N ASP A 250 4.17 2.99 -19.83
CA ASP A 250 2.75 3.07 -19.56
C ASP A 250 2.55 3.18 -18.04
N PHE A 251 1.93 4.28 -17.60
CA PHE A 251 1.54 4.46 -16.21
C PHE A 251 0.14 3.87 -16.04
N GLU A 252 0.11 2.62 -15.62
CA GLU A 252 -1.14 1.94 -15.24
C GLU A 252 -1.56 2.27 -13.79
N SER A 253 -0.78 3.10 -13.06
CA SER A 253 -1.02 3.30 -11.64
C SER A 253 -1.23 4.76 -11.28
N SER A 254 -2.39 5.07 -10.70
CA SER A 254 -2.68 6.34 -10.03
C SER A 254 -2.46 6.20 -8.52
N ALA A 255 -2.32 7.33 -7.81
CA ALA A 255 -2.07 7.35 -6.37
C ALA A 255 -3.03 8.30 -5.63
N SER A 256 -4.30 8.28 -6.02
CA SER A 256 -5.33 9.14 -5.41
C SER A 256 -5.64 8.70 -3.99
N MET A 257 -5.17 9.44 -2.98
CA MET A 257 -5.27 9.04 -1.57
C MET A 257 -5.05 10.20 -0.60
N ILE A 258 -5.33 9.96 0.68
CA ILE A 258 -4.80 10.77 1.77
C ILE A 258 -3.56 10.08 2.35
N ALA A 259 -2.40 10.72 2.26
CA ALA A 259 -1.20 10.26 2.93
C ALA A 259 -1.10 10.89 4.32
N LEU A 260 -0.75 10.08 5.30
CA LEU A 260 -0.55 10.50 6.68
C LEU A 260 0.92 10.36 7.05
N PHE A 261 1.57 11.48 7.34
CA PHE A 261 2.98 11.55 7.72
C PHE A 261 3.12 11.89 9.20
N THR A 262 4.22 11.46 9.81
CA THR A 262 4.64 12.00 11.09
C THR A 262 6.05 12.59 11.02
N SER A 263 6.31 13.56 11.87
CA SER A 263 7.58 14.25 11.96
C SER A 263 7.84 14.72 13.39
N ASN A 264 9.12 14.81 13.78
CA ASN A 264 9.52 15.42 15.05
C ASN A 264 9.76 16.93 14.92
N LYS A 265 9.85 17.45 13.70
CA LYS A 265 10.02 18.86 13.38
C LYS A 265 9.06 19.23 12.26
N SER A 266 8.83 20.54 12.08
CA SER A 266 8.04 21.01 10.95
C SER A 266 8.59 20.49 9.62
N ILE A 267 7.69 19.95 8.78
CA ILE A 267 8.05 19.54 7.43
C ILE A 267 8.30 20.74 6.53
N TYR A 268 7.70 21.87 6.84
CA TYR A 268 7.92 23.14 6.13
C TYR A 268 9.37 23.63 6.30
N ASP A 269 9.92 23.52 7.52
CA ASP A 269 11.32 23.85 7.78
C ASP A 269 12.28 22.98 6.95
N LYS A 270 11.92 21.70 6.80
CA LYS A 270 12.70 20.77 5.98
C LYS A 270 12.63 21.11 4.50
N LEU A 271 11.46 21.43 3.98
CA LEU A 271 11.28 21.81 2.57
C LEU A 271 11.93 23.15 2.25
N SER A 272 11.99 24.07 3.22
CA SER A 272 12.66 25.37 3.06
C SER A 272 14.17 25.23 2.80
N ALA A 273 14.77 24.07 3.07
CA ALA A 273 16.16 23.80 2.76
C ALA A 273 16.41 23.45 1.28
N LEU A 274 15.35 23.29 0.47
CA LEU A 274 15.46 23.06 -0.97
C LEU A 274 16.03 24.29 -1.68
N LYS A 275 16.77 24.05 -2.76
CA LYS A 275 17.39 25.12 -3.57
C LYS A 275 16.40 25.90 -4.43
N HIS A 276 15.20 25.38 -4.62
CA HIS A 276 14.09 26.01 -5.35
C HIS A 276 12.99 26.45 -4.36
N ASP A 277 12.06 27.27 -4.84
CA ASP A 277 10.94 27.74 -4.05
C ASP A 277 10.02 26.55 -3.68
N PRO A 278 9.85 26.21 -2.39
CA PRO A 278 9.04 25.08 -1.94
C PRO A 278 7.53 25.38 -1.86
N ASN A 279 7.07 26.55 -2.32
CA ASN A 279 5.67 26.98 -2.16
C ASN A 279 4.69 25.97 -2.76
N GLY A 280 5.06 25.32 -3.86
CA GLY A 280 4.24 24.29 -4.48
C GLY A 280 4.04 23.06 -3.59
N GLU A 281 5.08 22.61 -2.92
CA GLU A 281 5.06 21.46 -2.00
C GLU A 281 4.34 21.83 -0.70
N VAL A 282 4.62 23.00 -0.15
CA VAL A 282 4.01 23.51 1.08
C VAL A 282 2.48 23.60 0.93
N ALA A 283 1.99 24.08 -0.20
CA ALA A 283 0.56 24.19 -0.47
C ALA A 283 -0.20 22.85 -0.51
N ARG A 284 0.53 21.72 -0.61
CA ARG A 284 -0.03 20.36 -0.70
C ARG A 284 -0.05 19.61 0.62
N ILE A 285 0.55 20.17 1.66
CA ILE A 285 0.72 19.54 2.97
C ILE A 285 -0.06 20.33 4.00
N ILE A 286 -0.89 19.65 4.76
CA ILE A 286 -1.58 20.20 5.93
C ILE A 286 -0.83 19.68 7.16
N GLU A 287 -0.18 20.59 7.89
CA GLU A 287 0.58 20.23 9.08
C GLU A 287 -0.20 20.56 10.35
N PHE A 288 -0.28 19.61 11.27
CA PHE A 288 -0.86 19.78 12.60
C PHE A 288 0.17 19.41 13.67
N MET A 289 0.28 20.30 14.68
CA MET A 289 1.11 20.01 15.85
C MET A 289 0.31 19.22 16.88
N LEU A 290 0.71 18.00 17.15
CA LEU A 290 0.18 17.16 18.23
C LEU A 290 0.81 17.59 19.56
N GLY A 291 -0.04 18.02 20.49
CA GLY A 291 0.35 18.15 21.89
C GLY A 291 0.51 16.80 22.57
N GLN A 292 0.95 16.82 23.82
CA GLN A 292 0.90 15.63 24.69
C GLN A 292 -0.40 15.69 25.51
N PRO A 293 -1.45 14.93 25.14
CA PRO A 293 -2.68 14.89 25.90
C PRO A 293 -2.44 14.47 27.35
N LYS A 294 -3.15 15.06 28.28
CA LYS A 294 -3.01 14.74 29.72
C LYS A 294 -3.15 13.24 30.00
N ILE A 295 -4.04 12.57 29.29
CA ILE A 295 -4.25 11.12 29.45
C ILE A 295 -2.98 10.30 29.18
N LEU A 296 -2.14 10.72 28.22
CA LEU A 296 -0.87 10.03 27.93
C LEU A 296 0.18 10.28 29.00
N GLN A 297 0.06 11.37 29.76
CA GLN A 297 0.98 11.70 30.85
C GLN A 297 0.54 11.02 32.15
N THR A 298 -0.76 10.91 32.41
CA THR A 298 -1.32 10.38 33.67
C THR A 298 -1.53 8.86 33.62
N ASP A 299 -1.78 8.30 32.43
CA ASP A 299 -1.97 6.87 32.22
C ASP A 299 -0.96 6.34 31.19
N LEU A 300 0.20 5.92 31.67
CA LEU A 300 1.29 5.39 30.84
C LEU A 300 0.90 4.14 30.01
N ASN A 301 -0.18 3.46 30.39
CA ASN A 301 -0.68 2.30 29.67
C ASN A 301 -1.80 2.64 28.67
N PHE A 302 -2.30 3.89 28.64
CA PHE A 302 -3.38 4.29 27.74
C PHE A 302 -3.02 4.04 26.28
N GLY A 303 -1.91 4.59 25.82
CA GLY A 303 -1.44 4.39 24.45
C GLY A 303 -1.27 2.92 24.09
N LYS A 304 -0.72 2.12 25.04
CA LYS A 304 -0.57 0.67 24.86
C LYS A 304 -1.92 -0.02 24.72
N ARG A 305 -2.90 0.31 25.57
CA ARG A 305 -4.24 -0.28 25.50
C ARG A 305 -4.95 0.05 24.19
N VAL A 306 -4.87 1.31 23.73
CA VAL A 306 -5.56 1.75 22.53
C VAL A 306 -4.84 1.24 21.28
N PHE A 307 -3.59 1.63 21.09
CA PHE A 307 -2.89 1.43 19.82
C PHE A 307 -2.41 0.01 19.60
N GLU A 308 -2.08 -0.75 20.66
CA GLU A 308 -1.81 -2.19 20.50
C GLU A 308 -3.08 -2.99 20.22
N LYS A 309 -4.22 -2.62 20.84
CA LYS A 309 -5.51 -3.28 20.55
C LYS A 309 -5.98 -2.98 19.13
N ILE A 310 -5.93 -1.72 18.71
CA ILE A 310 -6.19 -1.33 17.31
C ILE A 310 -5.28 -2.12 16.36
N GLY A 311 -3.99 -2.25 16.68
CA GLY A 311 -3.05 -3.01 15.86
C GLY A 311 -3.26 -4.53 15.86
N ARG A 312 -4.09 -5.07 16.77
CA ARG A 312 -4.43 -6.51 16.82
C ARG A 312 -5.80 -6.83 16.26
N ALA A 313 -6.72 -5.88 16.32
CA ALA A 313 -8.09 -6.00 15.83
C ALA A 313 -8.30 -4.97 14.72
N HIS A 314 -7.88 -5.28 13.52
CA HIS A 314 -8.12 -4.47 12.35
C HIS A 314 -9.36 -4.96 11.59
N VAL A 315 -10.02 -4.01 10.96
CA VAL A 315 -11.32 -4.20 10.28
C VAL A 315 -11.15 -4.88 8.93
#